data_cad064a0c84fcb84cdab73c92dd69b31
#
_entry.id   cad064a0c84fcb84cdab73c92dd69b31
#
_cell.length_a   1.000
_cell.length_b   1.000
_cell.length_c   1.000
_cell.angle_alpha   90.00
_cell.angle_beta   90.00
_cell.angle_gamma   90.00
#
_symmetry.space_group_name_H-M   'P 1'
#
loop_
_entity.id
_entity.type
_entity.pdbx_description
1 polymer ?
#
loop_
_entity_poly.entity_id
_entity_poly.type
_entity_poly.pdbx_seq_one_letter_code
_entity_poly.pdbx_strand_id
1 'polypeptide(L)'
;EYYSDFVNTDGSSLMPLSYDENKWKKAADAALEAINLAESNGYSLYEMREGDLSGYPEPQDLTQRTLRFTFMDKDNSKEVLFAETRKAGAYGLQPKSLPYLSDGSWNGVAPTLTMVERFYTKNGLPIDEDPEFDYQNRFSVVPFPDGATYGEGQTIKLNVDREPRFYAWIAFQNGYYECQTESKENAYVAKAERAEGKKWLTDFTEQGNCGKQGRNNNYSKTGYLNKKGVHPGVAASKSQKEPSKDYPWPVIRLAELYLSYAEACIAYNKDGYLEKGMVKLDRIRERAGLLSVKDSWKNAKNPIVSYEGNGGLNGKLTEIVRQERMIELYLEQQN
;
A
#
# COMPACT_ATOMS: atom_id res chain seq x y z
N GLU A 1 -3.33 -32.47 3.54
CA GLU A 1 -4.43 -33.01 2.73
C GLU A 1 -4.42 -32.44 1.31
N TYR A 2 -4.21 -31.15 1.10
CA TYR A 2 -4.29 -30.51 -0.21
C TYR A 2 -3.29 -31.02 -1.24
N TYR A 3 -2.14 -31.54 -0.80
CA TYR A 3 -1.06 -32.06 -1.64
C TYR A 3 -0.82 -33.56 -1.47
N SER A 4 -1.80 -34.30 -0.91
CA SER A 4 -1.68 -35.75 -0.68
C SER A 4 -1.42 -36.56 -1.96
N ASP A 5 -1.95 -36.08 -3.07
CA ASP A 5 -1.86 -36.74 -4.38
C ASP A 5 -0.65 -36.27 -5.21
N PHE A 6 0.15 -35.35 -4.66
CA PHE A 6 1.38 -34.87 -5.30
C PHE A 6 2.52 -35.87 -5.04
N VAL A 7 2.59 -36.86 -5.92
CA VAL A 7 3.60 -37.91 -5.86
C VAL A 7 4.49 -37.92 -7.09
N ASN A 8 5.74 -38.30 -6.90
CA ASN A 8 6.69 -38.51 -7.97
C ASN A 8 6.36 -39.81 -8.73
N THR A 9 7.00 -40.04 -9.87
CA THR A 9 6.85 -41.28 -10.68
C THR A 9 7.19 -42.55 -9.94
N ASP A 10 8.02 -42.50 -8.90
CA ASP A 10 8.37 -43.59 -8.01
C ASP A 10 7.41 -43.76 -6.81
N GLY A 11 6.37 -42.95 -6.72
CA GLY A 11 5.38 -42.97 -5.63
C GLY A 11 5.79 -42.20 -4.37
N SER A 12 6.96 -41.56 -4.33
CA SER A 12 7.39 -40.74 -3.22
C SER A 12 6.58 -39.40 -3.19
N SER A 13 6.19 -38.95 -1.98
CA SER A 13 5.52 -37.66 -1.82
C SER A 13 6.45 -36.53 -2.17
N LEU A 14 6.00 -35.62 -3.07
CA LEU A 14 6.72 -34.38 -3.43
C LEU A 14 6.62 -33.32 -2.34
N MET A 15 5.61 -33.40 -1.49
CA MET A 15 5.36 -32.45 -0.39
C MET A 15 5.27 -33.22 0.94
N PRO A 16 5.81 -32.66 2.03
CA PRO A 16 5.61 -33.27 3.36
C PRO A 16 4.13 -33.22 3.72
N LEU A 17 3.55 -34.35 4.11
CA LEU A 17 2.14 -34.48 4.48
C LEU A 17 1.90 -34.16 5.96
N SER A 18 2.90 -34.20 6.81
CA SER A 18 2.83 -33.88 8.22
C SER A 18 3.16 -32.39 8.47
N TYR A 19 2.36 -31.76 9.31
CA TYR A 19 2.68 -30.44 9.84
C TYR A 19 3.92 -30.53 10.75
N ASP A 20 4.88 -29.63 10.52
CA ASP A 20 6.07 -29.47 11.35
C ASP A 20 6.24 -28.01 11.70
N GLU A 21 5.95 -27.65 12.95
CA GLU A 21 6.05 -26.27 13.47
C GLU A 21 7.48 -25.70 13.39
N ASN A 22 8.52 -26.58 13.40
CA ASN A 22 9.90 -26.14 13.29
C ASN A 22 10.24 -25.50 11.94
N LYS A 23 9.41 -25.72 10.92
CA LYS A 23 9.54 -25.00 9.64
C LYS A 23 9.31 -23.50 9.82
N TRP A 24 8.36 -23.12 10.69
CA TRP A 24 8.13 -21.71 11.03
C TRP A 24 9.31 -21.11 11.79
N LYS A 25 9.87 -21.87 12.73
CA LYS A 25 11.11 -21.45 13.42
C LYS A 25 12.25 -21.23 12.43
N LYS A 26 12.49 -22.18 11.51
CA LYS A 26 13.52 -22.04 10.48
C LYS A 26 13.29 -20.82 9.58
N ALA A 27 12.05 -20.56 9.20
CA ALA A 27 11.69 -19.37 8.40
C ALA A 27 11.97 -18.09 9.18
N ALA A 28 11.60 -18.03 10.47
CA ALA A 28 11.89 -16.90 11.32
C ALA A 28 13.41 -16.68 11.49
N ASP A 29 14.17 -17.71 11.78
CA ASP A 29 15.63 -17.63 11.96
C ASP A 29 16.32 -17.11 10.68
N ALA A 30 15.95 -17.66 9.51
CA ALA A 30 16.50 -17.22 8.22
C ALA A 30 16.13 -15.78 7.88
N ALA A 31 14.88 -15.37 8.14
CA ALA A 31 14.46 -13.99 7.93
C ALA A 31 15.20 -13.02 8.87
N LEU A 32 15.40 -13.41 10.14
CA LEU A 32 16.15 -12.61 11.10
C LEU A 32 17.62 -12.46 10.70
N GLU A 33 18.25 -13.54 10.22
CA GLU A 33 19.63 -13.49 9.71
C GLU A 33 19.76 -12.51 8.54
N ALA A 34 18.84 -12.57 7.58
CA ALA A 34 18.81 -11.65 6.45
C ALA A 34 18.57 -10.19 6.89
N ILE A 35 17.66 -9.96 7.86
CA ILE A 35 17.41 -8.63 8.43
C ILE A 35 18.69 -8.09 9.10
N ASN A 36 19.32 -8.87 9.97
CA ASN A 36 20.53 -8.46 10.69
C ASN A 36 21.68 -8.15 9.72
N LEU A 37 21.84 -8.95 8.68
CA LEU A 37 22.83 -8.70 7.64
C LEU A 37 22.54 -7.41 6.90
N ALA A 38 21.30 -7.16 6.51
CA ALA A 38 20.89 -5.93 5.83
C ALA A 38 21.13 -4.70 6.73
N GLU A 39 20.61 -4.72 7.96
CA GLU A 39 20.74 -3.61 8.91
C GLU A 39 22.23 -3.32 9.24
N SER A 40 23.08 -4.34 9.43
CA SER A 40 24.52 -4.16 9.67
C SER A 40 25.28 -3.56 8.48
N ASN A 41 24.72 -3.66 7.28
CA ASN A 41 25.24 -3.04 6.05
C ASN A 41 24.55 -1.72 5.70
N GLY A 42 23.82 -1.12 6.64
CA GLY A 42 23.24 0.23 6.51
C GLY A 42 21.90 0.27 5.77
N TYR A 43 21.25 -0.87 5.53
CA TYR A 43 19.87 -0.88 5.05
C TYR A 43 18.91 -0.57 6.22
N SER A 44 17.83 0.12 5.91
CA SER A 44 16.79 0.49 6.88
C SER A 44 15.45 0.71 6.18
N LEU A 45 14.36 0.69 6.93
CA LEU A 45 13.08 1.16 6.41
C LEU A 45 13.24 2.61 5.95
N TYR A 46 12.65 2.93 4.81
CA TYR A 46 12.71 4.29 4.26
C TYR A 46 11.84 5.23 5.07
N GLU A 47 12.43 6.31 5.52
CA GLU A 47 11.77 7.42 6.21
C GLU A 47 12.32 8.73 5.64
N MET A 48 11.43 9.58 5.14
CA MET A 48 11.76 10.87 4.58
C MET A 48 11.91 11.90 5.70
N ARG A 49 12.88 12.81 5.55
CA ARG A 49 13.05 13.95 6.45
C ARG A 49 12.38 15.18 5.87
N GLU A 50 12.05 16.11 6.71
CA GLU A 50 11.59 17.42 6.27
C GLU A 50 12.66 18.08 5.39
N GLY A 51 12.25 18.59 4.22
CA GLY A 51 13.16 19.18 3.23
C GLY A 51 13.70 18.20 2.18
N ASP A 52 13.64 16.89 2.40
CA ASP A 52 13.99 15.90 1.38
C ASP A 52 13.05 16.06 0.17
N LEU A 53 13.59 15.83 -1.03
CA LEU A 53 12.86 15.92 -2.29
C LEU A 53 12.06 17.24 -2.45
N SER A 54 12.69 18.37 -2.15
CA SER A 54 12.07 19.71 -2.25
C SER A 54 11.44 20.02 -3.62
N GLY A 55 11.88 19.36 -4.69
CA GLY A 55 11.27 19.43 -6.02
C GLY A 55 9.92 18.72 -6.13
N TYR A 56 9.53 17.94 -5.11
CA TYR A 56 8.27 17.15 -5.06
C TYR A 56 7.62 17.30 -3.68
N PRO A 57 7.04 18.49 -3.36
CA PRO A 57 6.53 18.79 -2.03
C PRO A 57 5.24 18.04 -1.67
N GLU A 58 4.67 17.31 -2.61
CA GLU A 58 3.42 16.59 -2.43
C GLU A 58 3.62 15.06 -2.41
N PRO A 59 2.85 14.33 -1.59
CA PRO A 59 1.87 14.79 -0.58
C PRO A 59 2.49 15.74 0.48
N GLN A 60 1.70 16.68 1.01
CA GLN A 60 2.17 17.61 2.06
C GLN A 60 2.45 16.88 3.38
N ASP A 61 1.62 15.91 3.74
CA ASP A 61 1.85 15.06 4.90
C ASP A 61 3.12 14.23 4.71
N LEU A 62 4.07 14.36 5.64
CA LEU A 62 5.39 13.74 5.54
C LEU A 62 5.32 12.20 5.57
N THR A 63 4.39 11.63 6.34
CA THR A 63 4.18 10.18 6.39
C THR A 63 3.66 9.66 5.06
N GLN A 64 2.65 10.32 4.49
CA GLN A 64 2.13 9.96 3.16
C GLN A 64 3.21 10.12 2.08
N ARG A 65 4.04 11.16 2.16
CA ARG A 65 5.15 11.37 1.23
C ARG A 65 6.23 10.30 1.37
N THR A 66 6.61 9.94 2.59
CA THR A 66 7.49 8.80 2.88
C THR A 66 6.97 7.52 2.19
N LEU A 67 5.72 7.19 2.43
CA LEU A 67 5.07 6.00 1.86
C LEU A 67 4.98 6.07 0.33
N ARG A 68 4.74 7.27 -0.22
CA ARG A 68 4.67 7.50 -1.65
C ARG A 68 6.01 7.25 -2.34
N PHE A 69 7.13 7.63 -1.71
CA PHE A 69 8.47 7.55 -2.26
C PHE A 69 9.28 6.34 -1.78
N THR A 70 8.74 5.45 -0.97
CA THR A 70 9.43 4.34 -0.30
C THR A 70 10.50 3.64 -1.15
N PHE A 71 10.23 3.37 -2.42
CA PHE A 71 11.17 2.74 -3.34
C PHE A 71 11.46 3.58 -4.60
N MET A 72 10.82 4.73 -4.75
CA MET A 72 11.02 5.60 -5.91
C MET A 72 12.14 6.63 -5.69
N ASP A 73 12.50 6.90 -4.44
CA ASP A 73 13.67 7.72 -4.09
C ASP A 73 14.94 6.86 -4.19
N LYS A 74 15.38 6.64 -5.42
CA LYS A 74 16.49 5.73 -5.74
C LYS A 74 17.83 6.14 -5.11
N ASP A 75 18.00 7.40 -4.77
CA ASP A 75 19.27 7.94 -4.28
C ASP A 75 19.37 7.85 -2.74
N ASN A 76 18.25 7.87 -2.04
CA ASN A 76 18.19 7.90 -0.58
C ASN A 76 17.55 6.64 0.04
N SER A 77 16.72 5.90 -0.70
CA SER A 77 16.08 4.70 -0.15
C SER A 77 17.12 3.61 0.14
N LYS A 78 17.22 3.25 1.42
CA LYS A 78 18.03 2.13 1.91
C LYS A 78 17.18 0.89 2.17
N GLU A 79 15.94 0.87 1.69
CA GLU A 79 15.01 -0.23 1.96
C GLU A 79 15.06 -1.34 0.89
N VAL A 80 15.41 -0.99 -0.35
CA VAL A 80 15.40 -1.93 -1.48
C VAL A 80 16.67 -2.77 -1.48
N LEU A 81 16.53 -4.08 -1.28
CA LEU A 81 17.63 -5.04 -1.22
C LEU A 81 17.97 -5.60 -2.59
N PHE A 82 16.94 -5.87 -3.39
CA PHE A 82 17.09 -6.35 -4.76
C PHE A 82 16.06 -5.69 -5.66
N ALA A 83 16.50 -5.19 -6.81
CA ALA A 83 15.68 -4.43 -7.73
C ALA A 83 15.86 -4.83 -9.18
N GLU A 84 14.80 -4.73 -9.95
CA GLU A 84 14.80 -4.74 -11.41
C GLU A 84 15.13 -3.33 -11.92
N THR A 85 16.17 -3.21 -12.72
CA THR A 85 16.72 -1.91 -13.15
C THR A 85 16.32 -1.48 -14.56
N ARG A 86 15.46 -2.23 -15.25
CA ARG A 86 14.90 -1.77 -16.54
C ARG A 86 14.16 -0.45 -16.35
N LYS A 87 14.08 0.33 -17.41
CA LYS A 87 13.36 1.61 -17.38
C LYS A 87 11.90 1.42 -16.96
N ALA A 88 11.40 2.29 -16.12
CA ALA A 88 10.03 2.22 -15.56
C ALA A 88 8.94 2.17 -16.65
N GLY A 89 9.16 2.77 -17.82
CA GLY A 89 8.25 2.69 -18.96
C GLY A 89 8.02 1.28 -19.49
N ALA A 90 9.00 0.36 -19.29
CA ALA A 90 8.87 -1.04 -19.71
C ALA A 90 7.72 -1.79 -19.01
N TYR A 91 7.29 -1.34 -17.85
CA TYR A 91 6.23 -1.97 -17.06
C TYR A 91 4.84 -1.42 -17.35
N GLY A 92 4.75 -0.22 -17.93
CA GLY A 92 3.49 0.46 -18.24
C GLY A 92 2.63 0.79 -17.01
N LEU A 93 3.14 0.64 -15.77
CA LEU A 93 2.38 0.87 -14.55
C LEU A 93 1.99 2.34 -14.40
N GLN A 94 2.93 3.26 -14.59
CA GLN A 94 2.71 4.68 -14.33
C GLN A 94 1.67 5.28 -15.27
N PRO A 95 1.78 5.19 -16.62
CA PRO A 95 0.75 5.74 -17.51
C PRO A 95 -0.61 5.06 -17.32
N LYS A 96 -0.65 3.77 -17.02
CA LYS A 96 -1.90 3.04 -16.80
C LYS A 96 -2.58 3.39 -15.47
N SER A 97 -1.85 3.94 -14.52
CA SER A 97 -2.38 4.36 -13.21
C SER A 97 -2.79 5.83 -13.18
N LEU A 98 -2.41 6.65 -14.16
CA LEU A 98 -2.75 8.07 -14.18
C LEU A 98 -4.24 8.29 -14.50
N PRO A 99 -4.90 9.30 -13.87
CA PRO A 99 -6.17 9.83 -14.33
C PRO A 99 -6.08 10.31 -15.77
N TYR A 100 -7.18 10.34 -16.52
CA TYR A 100 -7.17 10.83 -17.89
C TYR A 100 -6.98 12.34 -17.94
N LEU A 101 -5.74 12.77 -17.91
CA LEU A 101 -5.31 14.17 -17.98
C LEU A 101 -4.78 14.55 -19.37
N SER A 102 -4.35 13.56 -20.14
CA SER A 102 -3.87 13.68 -21.51
C SER A 102 -3.90 12.31 -22.18
N ASP A 103 -3.60 12.24 -23.49
CA ASP A 103 -3.59 10.99 -24.26
C ASP A 103 -2.61 9.92 -23.72
N GLY A 104 -1.64 10.32 -22.90
CA GLY A 104 -0.67 9.42 -22.27
C GLY A 104 -1.12 8.85 -20.91
N SER A 105 -2.37 9.03 -20.49
CA SER A 105 -2.86 8.60 -19.18
C SER A 105 -4.14 7.77 -19.32
N TRP A 106 -4.19 6.57 -18.69
CA TRP A 106 -5.11 5.52 -19.16
C TRP A 106 -6.13 5.01 -18.13
N ASN A 107 -6.13 5.44 -16.87
CA ASN A 107 -7.10 4.99 -15.85
C ASN A 107 -7.25 3.45 -15.73
N GLY A 108 -6.19 2.68 -16.00
CA GLY A 108 -6.30 1.23 -16.21
C GLY A 108 -5.99 0.37 -14.99
N VAL A 109 -5.18 0.87 -14.04
CA VAL A 109 -4.79 0.11 -12.85
C VAL A 109 -5.56 0.63 -11.65
N ALA A 110 -6.45 -0.22 -11.14
CA ALA A 110 -7.36 0.14 -10.07
C ALA A 110 -7.48 -0.98 -9.03
N PRO A 111 -7.55 -0.67 -7.72
CA PRO A 111 -7.85 -1.66 -6.70
C PRO A 111 -9.29 -2.14 -6.80
N THR A 112 -9.54 -3.35 -6.33
CA THR A 112 -10.90 -3.83 -6.06
C THR A 112 -11.45 -3.16 -4.79
N LEU A 113 -12.78 -3.12 -4.63
CA LEU A 113 -13.39 -2.63 -3.40
C LEU A 113 -12.91 -3.42 -2.18
N THR A 114 -12.76 -4.72 -2.29
CA THR A 114 -12.21 -5.57 -1.22
C THR A 114 -10.82 -5.10 -0.77
N MET A 115 -9.95 -4.71 -1.70
CA MET A 115 -8.63 -4.19 -1.33
C MET A 115 -8.74 -2.80 -0.68
N VAL A 116 -9.63 -1.94 -1.16
CA VAL A 116 -9.90 -0.63 -0.55
C VAL A 116 -10.38 -0.76 0.90
N GLU A 117 -11.27 -1.71 1.17
CA GLU A 117 -11.79 -1.98 2.51
C GLU A 117 -10.74 -2.58 3.46
N ARG A 118 -9.70 -3.25 2.94
CA ARG A 118 -8.63 -3.83 3.76
C ARG A 118 -7.69 -2.81 4.39
N PHE A 119 -7.51 -1.63 3.81
CA PHE A 119 -6.72 -0.58 4.46
C PHE A 119 -7.35 -0.24 5.82
N TYR A 120 -6.52 0.11 6.80
CA TYR A 120 -6.99 0.44 8.14
C TYR A 120 -7.66 1.83 8.20
N THR A 121 -8.35 2.06 9.29
CA THR A 121 -8.75 3.40 9.72
C THR A 121 -7.53 4.18 10.25
N LYS A 122 -7.68 5.46 10.52
CA LYS A 122 -6.67 6.30 11.19
C LYS A 122 -6.23 5.74 12.56
N ASN A 123 -7.08 4.93 13.20
CA ASN A 123 -6.80 4.27 14.47
C ASN A 123 -6.01 2.97 14.33
N GLY A 124 -5.63 2.58 13.09
CA GLY A 124 -4.87 1.36 12.80
C GLY A 124 -5.67 0.07 12.98
N LEU A 125 -6.98 0.13 12.82
CA LEU A 125 -7.92 -0.98 12.93
C LEU A 125 -8.60 -1.25 11.58
N PRO A 126 -9.03 -2.50 11.31
CA PRO A 126 -9.97 -2.77 10.22
C PRO A 126 -11.23 -1.93 10.35
N ILE A 127 -11.83 -1.53 9.23
CA ILE A 127 -12.98 -0.62 9.21
C ILE A 127 -14.22 -1.16 9.93
N ASP A 128 -14.35 -2.47 10.04
CA ASP A 128 -15.42 -3.17 10.76
C ASP A 128 -15.12 -3.40 12.24
N GLU A 129 -13.83 -3.35 12.64
CA GLU A 129 -13.38 -3.49 14.04
C GLU A 129 -13.24 -2.16 14.78
N ASP A 130 -13.16 -1.04 14.07
CA ASP A 130 -13.02 0.28 14.69
C ASP A 130 -14.38 0.80 15.17
N PRO A 131 -14.58 1.01 16.48
CA PRO A 131 -15.84 1.53 17.01
C PRO A 131 -16.13 3.00 16.61
N GLU A 132 -15.09 3.77 16.22
CA GLU A 132 -15.24 5.15 15.75
C GLU A 132 -15.60 5.24 14.28
N PHE A 133 -15.45 4.15 13.51
CA PHE A 133 -15.73 4.14 12.09
C PHE A 133 -17.17 3.67 11.81
N ASP A 134 -17.97 4.50 11.16
CA ASP A 134 -19.34 4.16 10.76
C ASP A 134 -19.36 3.19 9.57
N TYR A 135 -19.07 1.93 9.85
CA TYR A 135 -18.99 0.87 8.83
C TYR A 135 -20.30 0.68 8.07
N GLN A 136 -21.45 0.78 8.75
CA GLN A 136 -22.76 0.54 8.14
C GLN A 136 -23.11 1.60 7.08
N ASN A 137 -22.71 2.85 7.32
CA ASN A 137 -22.95 3.97 6.43
C ASN A 137 -21.72 4.37 5.61
N ARG A 138 -20.74 3.45 5.42
CA ARG A 138 -19.47 3.75 4.74
C ARG A 138 -19.60 4.26 3.30
N PHE A 139 -20.74 4.04 2.64
CA PHE A 139 -21.02 4.56 1.30
C PHE A 139 -21.81 5.87 1.29
N SER A 140 -22.16 6.42 2.45
CA SER A 140 -22.82 7.71 2.53
C SER A 140 -21.85 8.83 2.10
N VAL A 141 -22.37 9.81 1.39
CA VAL A 141 -21.61 10.99 0.98
C VAL A 141 -21.39 11.90 2.18
N VAL A 142 -20.14 12.31 2.38
CA VAL A 142 -19.71 13.19 3.47
C VAL A 142 -18.75 14.25 2.95
N PRO A 143 -18.64 15.42 3.59
CA PRO A 143 -17.56 16.37 3.31
C PRO A 143 -16.22 15.81 3.78
N PHE A 144 -15.13 16.28 3.17
CA PHE A 144 -13.81 16.09 3.77
C PHE A 144 -13.73 16.84 5.11
N PRO A 145 -12.98 16.30 6.09
CA PRO A 145 -12.69 17.01 7.33
C PRO A 145 -11.97 18.33 7.05
N ASP A 146 -12.23 19.34 7.89
CA ASP A 146 -11.52 20.61 7.82
C ASP A 146 -10.00 20.41 7.92
N GLY A 147 -9.26 21.06 7.03
CA GLY A 147 -7.81 20.93 6.96
C GLY A 147 -7.30 19.62 6.32
N ALA A 148 -8.15 18.82 5.69
CA ALA A 148 -7.72 17.62 4.97
C ALA A 148 -6.68 17.98 3.89
N THR A 149 -5.55 17.27 3.90
CA THR A 149 -4.44 17.47 2.94
C THR A 149 -4.50 16.50 1.76
N TYR A 150 -5.49 15.60 1.73
CA TYR A 150 -5.59 14.49 0.78
C TYR A 150 -6.78 14.58 -0.19
N GLY A 151 -7.60 15.61 -0.08
CA GLY A 151 -8.75 15.84 -0.95
C GLY A 151 -9.58 17.03 -0.50
N GLU A 152 -10.62 17.39 -1.27
CA GLU A 152 -11.52 18.50 -0.96
C GLU A 152 -12.95 18.26 -1.48
N GLY A 153 -13.91 19.02 -0.96
CA GLY A 153 -15.33 18.90 -1.35
C GLY A 153 -16.02 17.73 -0.64
N GLN A 154 -16.59 16.80 -1.38
CA GLN A 154 -17.33 15.65 -0.85
C GLN A 154 -16.81 14.33 -1.41
N THR A 155 -16.87 13.30 -0.60
CA THR A 155 -16.54 11.92 -0.98
C THR A 155 -17.45 10.95 -0.22
N ILE A 156 -17.24 9.65 -0.30
CA ILE A 156 -17.95 8.70 0.56
C ILE A 156 -17.19 8.48 1.87
N LYS A 157 -17.92 8.13 2.94
CA LYS A 157 -17.33 7.88 4.28
C LYS A 157 -16.20 6.85 4.25
N LEU A 158 -16.24 5.87 3.36
CA LEU A 158 -15.19 4.88 3.17
C LEU A 158 -13.81 5.51 2.85
N ASN A 159 -13.78 6.71 2.31
CA ASN A 159 -12.56 7.39 1.89
C ASN A 159 -11.99 8.37 2.93
N VAL A 160 -12.68 8.57 4.06
CA VAL A 160 -12.22 9.46 5.14
C VAL A 160 -11.86 8.66 6.39
N ASP A 161 -11.09 9.28 7.29
CA ASP A 161 -10.60 8.63 8.51
C ASP A 161 -9.81 7.33 8.27
N ARG A 162 -9.04 7.31 7.17
CA ARG A 162 -8.19 6.15 6.80
C ARG A 162 -6.72 6.39 7.18
N GLU A 163 -5.97 5.31 7.20
CA GLU A 163 -4.53 5.33 7.44
C GLU A 163 -3.72 6.04 6.34
N PRO A 164 -2.49 6.53 6.62
CA PRO A 164 -1.69 7.25 5.63
C PRO A 164 -1.39 6.47 4.35
N ARG A 165 -1.24 5.12 4.40
CA ARG A 165 -1.01 4.30 3.19
C ARG A 165 -2.19 4.35 2.23
N PHE A 166 -3.41 4.45 2.73
CA PHE A 166 -4.59 4.61 1.89
C PHE A 166 -4.46 5.88 1.04
N TYR A 167 -4.17 7.01 1.66
CA TYR A 167 -4.03 8.29 0.96
C TYR A 167 -2.80 8.35 0.05
N ALA A 168 -1.72 7.68 0.43
CA ALA A 168 -0.50 7.61 -0.37
C ALA A 168 -0.66 6.76 -1.64
N TRP A 169 -1.47 5.68 -1.58
CA TRP A 169 -1.47 4.65 -2.64
C TRP A 169 -2.78 4.50 -3.40
N ILE A 170 -3.88 5.05 -2.90
CA ILE A 170 -5.21 4.93 -3.51
C ILE A 170 -5.72 6.32 -3.93
N ALA A 171 -6.20 6.43 -5.15
CA ALA A 171 -6.96 7.57 -5.63
C ALA A 171 -8.46 7.23 -5.58
N PHE A 172 -9.25 8.18 -5.09
CA PHE A 172 -10.69 8.04 -4.82
C PHE A 172 -11.41 9.36 -5.12
N GLN A 173 -12.74 9.35 -5.17
CA GLN A 173 -13.54 10.52 -5.53
C GLN A 173 -13.13 11.78 -4.75
N ASN A 174 -12.76 12.84 -5.47
CA ASN A 174 -12.31 14.12 -4.95
C ASN A 174 -11.05 14.06 -4.07
N GLY A 175 -10.30 12.96 -4.14
CA GLY A 175 -8.96 12.85 -3.59
C GLY A 175 -7.92 13.48 -4.51
N TYR A 176 -6.79 13.91 -3.95
CA TYR A 176 -5.69 14.43 -4.73
C TYR A 176 -4.87 13.32 -5.40
N TYR A 177 -4.49 13.57 -6.64
CA TYR A 177 -3.53 12.78 -7.39
C TYR A 177 -2.31 13.64 -7.72
N GLU A 178 -1.21 13.34 -7.11
CA GLU A 178 0.03 14.11 -7.25
C GLU A 178 0.75 13.70 -8.54
N CYS A 179 0.84 14.63 -9.49
CA CYS A 179 1.65 14.51 -10.71
C CYS A 179 1.96 15.90 -11.30
N GLN A 180 2.94 15.97 -12.20
CA GLN A 180 3.38 17.21 -12.84
C GLN A 180 2.66 17.53 -14.16
N THR A 181 1.70 16.70 -14.54
CA THR A 181 0.95 16.86 -15.79
C THR A 181 0.30 18.24 -15.87
N GLU A 182 0.54 18.95 -16.96
CA GLU A 182 -0.14 20.20 -17.29
C GLU A 182 -1.10 19.95 -18.44
N SER A 183 -2.38 20.15 -18.22
CA SER A 183 -3.36 20.09 -19.28
C SER A 183 -3.96 21.45 -19.50
N LYS A 184 -3.53 22.12 -20.52
CA LYS A 184 -4.17 23.34 -21.03
C LYS A 184 -5.07 23.10 -22.25
N GLU A 185 -5.06 21.89 -22.81
CA GLU A 185 -5.51 21.67 -24.18
C GLU A 185 -6.53 20.54 -24.38
N ASN A 186 -6.96 19.87 -23.31
CA ASN A 186 -7.92 18.76 -23.45
C ASN A 186 -9.28 19.15 -22.87
N ALA A 187 -10.32 19.15 -23.71
CA ALA A 187 -11.70 19.45 -23.30
C ALA A 187 -12.21 18.54 -22.15
N TYR A 188 -11.63 17.35 -22.03
CA TYR A 188 -11.96 16.42 -20.93
C TYR A 188 -11.41 16.84 -19.57
N VAL A 189 -10.42 17.71 -19.56
CA VAL A 189 -9.76 18.19 -18.33
C VAL A 189 -10.38 19.49 -17.83
N ALA A 190 -11.25 20.13 -18.62
CA ALA A 190 -11.90 21.39 -18.24
C ALA A 190 -12.75 21.30 -16.95
N LYS A 191 -13.05 20.08 -16.47
CA LYS A 191 -13.77 19.83 -15.22
C LYS A 191 -12.88 19.26 -14.10
N ALA A 192 -11.63 18.90 -14.38
CA ALA A 192 -10.70 18.47 -13.36
C ALA A 192 -10.03 19.72 -12.78
N GLU A 193 -10.52 20.19 -11.66
CA GLU A 193 -9.91 21.31 -10.96
C GLU A 193 -8.54 20.89 -10.46
N ARG A 194 -7.54 21.69 -10.79
CA ARG A 194 -6.18 21.50 -10.33
C ARG A 194 -6.01 22.21 -9.01
N ALA A 195 -5.74 21.45 -7.96
CA ALA A 195 -5.37 22.03 -6.69
C ALA A 195 -3.96 22.66 -6.76
N GLU A 196 -3.71 23.59 -5.84
CA GLU A 196 -2.39 24.20 -5.66
C GLU A 196 -1.29 23.13 -5.48
N GLY A 197 -0.06 23.41 -5.92
CA GLY A 197 1.07 22.49 -5.73
C GLY A 197 1.15 21.35 -6.73
N LYS A 198 0.51 21.42 -7.91
CA LYS A 198 0.53 20.39 -8.95
C LYS A 198 -0.12 19.06 -8.52
N LYS A 199 -1.22 19.16 -7.82
CA LYS A 199 -2.16 18.07 -7.52
C LYS A 199 -3.37 18.17 -8.44
N TRP A 200 -3.97 17.04 -8.74
CA TRP A 200 -5.22 16.95 -9.47
C TRP A 200 -6.30 16.35 -8.60
N LEU A 201 -7.51 16.86 -8.65
CA LEU A 201 -8.65 16.15 -8.10
C LEU A 201 -9.05 15.01 -9.02
N THR A 202 -9.22 13.83 -8.47
CA THR A 202 -9.77 12.68 -9.18
C THR A 202 -11.29 12.74 -9.14
N ASP A 203 -11.91 12.69 -10.30
CA ASP A 203 -13.36 12.67 -10.44
C ASP A 203 -13.80 11.40 -11.17
N PHE A 204 -14.45 10.50 -10.43
CA PHE A 204 -14.95 9.21 -10.91
C PHE A 204 -16.40 9.28 -11.39
N THR A 205 -17.03 10.44 -11.38
CA THR A 205 -18.34 10.62 -12.03
C THR A 205 -18.23 10.36 -13.53
N GLU A 206 -19.33 10.11 -14.21
CA GLU A 206 -19.31 9.78 -15.63
C GLU A 206 -18.59 10.84 -16.48
N GLN A 207 -18.69 12.10 -16.10
CA GLN A 207 -18.07 13.24 -16.81
C GLN A 207 -16.70 13.65 -16.25
N GLY A 208 -16.20 12.93 -15.24
CA GLY A 208 -14.92 13.21 -14.60
C GLY A 208 -13.70 12.65 -15.35
N ASN A 209 -12.51 13.07 -14.93
CA ASN A 209 -11.23 12.61 -15.51
C ASN A 209 -10.94 11.12 -15.29
N CYS A 210 -11.60 10.49 -14.32
CA CYS A 210 -11.53 9.04 -14.07
C CYS A 210 -12.78 8.31 -14.59
N GLY A 211 -13.82 9.02 -15.00
CA GLY A 211 -15.07 8.50 -15.54
C GLY A 211 -15.02 8.14 -17.01
N LYS A 212 -16.14 7.68 -17.54
CA LYS A 212 -16.23 7.17 -18.90
C LYS A 212 -16.19 8.30 -19.96
N GLN A 213 -16.86 9.41 -19.72
CA GLN A 213 -16.92 10.58 -20.63
C GLN A 213 -17.17 10.21 -22.12
N GLY A 214 -17.98 9.20 -22.38
CA GLY A 214 -18.22 8.70 -23.73
C GLY A 214 -17.08 7.86 -24.34
N ARG A 215 -15.98 7.61 -23.61
CA ARG A 215 -14.86 6.78 -24.06
C ARG A 215 -15.22 5.29 -23.99
N ASN A 216 -14.68 4.49 -24.91
CA ASN A 216 -14.82 3.03 -24.87
C ASN A 216 -13.81 2.35 -23.94
N ASN A 217 -12.72 3.04 -23.61
CA ASN A 217 -11.63 2.58 -22.75
C ASN A 217 -11.05 3.75 -21.95
N ASN A 218 -9.96 3.52 -21.20
CA ASN A 218 -9.25 4.56 -20.43
C ASN A 218 -10.13 5.26 -19.40
N TYR A 219 -10.92 4.49 -18.66
CA TYR A 219 -11.69 4.96 -17.51
C TYR A 219 -11.64 3.91 -16.39
N SER A 220 -11.74 4.36 -15.14
CA SER A 220 -11.76 3.45 -13.99
C SER A 220 -12.99 2.54 -14.01
N LYS A 221 -12.78 1.26 -13.74
CA LYS A 221 -13.86 0.26 -13.65
C LYS A 221 -14.38 0.06 -12.21
N THR A 222 -13.65 0.55 -11.21
CA THR A 222 -13.92 0.27 -9.79
C THR A 222 -14.29 1.51 -8.98
N GLY A 223 -14.18 2.72 -9.55
CA GLY A 223 -14.35 3.98 -8.82
C GLY A 223 -13.09 4.39 -8.01
N TYR A 224 -11.97 3.72 -8.26
CA TYR A 224 -10.66 3.99 -7.64
C TYR A 224 -9.55 3.88 -8.68
N LEU A 225 -8.37 4.43 -8.36
CA LEU A 225 -7.14 4.19 -9.11
C LEU A 225 -5.97 3.92 -8.17
N ASN A 226 -4.94 3.31 -8.72
CA ASN A 226 -3.68 3.13 -8.02
C ASN A 226 -2.81 4.39 -8.09
N LYS A 227 -2.14 4.70 -6.97
CA LYS A 227 -1.08 5.72 -6.88
C LYS A 227 0.29 5.11 -6.54
N LYS A 228 0.33 3.89 -5.98
CA LYS A 228 1.58 3.24 -5.59
C LYS A 228 2.44 2.95 -6.82
N GLY A 229 3.73 3.27 -6.74
CA GLY A 229 4.65 3.11 -7.85
C GLY A 229 4.48 4.14 -8.98
N VAL A 230 3.60 5.13 -8.82
CA VAL A 230 3.50 6.27 -9.74
C VAL A 230 4.24 7.46 -9.15
N HIS A 231 5.33 7.85 -9.79
CA HIS A 231 6.19 8.93 -9.30
C HIS A 231 5.47 10.28 -9.42
N PRO A 232 5.42 11.12 -8.37
CA PRO A 232 4.76 12.44 -8.42
C PRO A 232 5.32 13.39 -9.47
N GLY A 233 6.54 13.16 -9.94
CA GLY A 233 7.17 13.92 -11.03
C GLY A 233 6.76 13.49 -12.44
N VAL A 234 5.83 12.54 -12.59
CA VAL A 234 5.34 12.14 -13.91
C VAL A 234 4.55 13.28 -14.55
N ALA A 235 4.87 13.59 -15.80
CA ALA A 235 4.18 14.58 -16.61
C ALA A 235 3.65 13.95 -17.90
N ALA A 236 2.35 13.67 -17.95
CA ALA A 236 1.70 13.23 -19.17
C ALA A 236 1.45 14.43 -20.12
N SER A 237 1.66 14.23 -21.41
CA SER A 237 1.38 15.21 -22.46
C SER A 237 0.91 14.52 -23.73
N LYS A 238 0.32 15.28 -24.68
CA LYS A 238 -0.09 14.73 -25.98
C LYS A 238 1.05 14.10 -26.79
N SER A 239 2.26 14.61 -26.61
CA SER A 239 3.45 14.08 -27.30
C SER A 239 4.10 12.88 -26.60
N GLN A 240 3.75 12.63 -25.34
CA GLN A 240 4.33 11.55 -24.53
C GLN A 240 3.28 10.47 -24.25
N LYS A 241 3.30 9.42 -25.06
CA LYS A 241 2.32 8.33 -24.96
C LYS A 241 2.46 7.44 -23.72
N GLU A 242 3.65 7.38 -23.15
CA GLU A 242 3.96 6.55 -21.97
C GLU A 242 4.76 7.35 -20.94
N PRO A 243 4.11 8.33 -20.25
CA PRO A 243 4.78 9.16 -19.27
C PRO A 243 5.24 8.33 -18.08
N SER A 244 6.54 8.41 -17.77
CA SER A 244 7.13 7.71 -16.63
C SER A 244 8.31 8.48 -16.06
N LYS A 245 8.66 8.17 -14.81
CA LYS A 245 9.92 8.52 -14.17
C LYS A 245 10.67 7.23 -13.85
N ASP A 246 11.95 7.19 -14.18
CA ASP A 246 12.76 6.00 -13.99
C ASP A 246 13.19 5.85 -12.54
N TYR A 247 12.91 4.69 -11.98
CA TYR A 247 13.40 4.20 -10.71
C TYR A 247 13.53 2.67 -10.77
N PRO A 248 14.44 2.05 -10.00
CA PRO A 248 14.52 0.60 -9.90
C PRO A 248 13.25 0.03 -9.25
N TRP A 249 12.64 -0.99 -9.88
CA TRP A 249 11.47 -1.64 -9.28
C TRP A 249 11.88 -2.60 -8.17
N PRO A 250 11.33 -2.49 -6.96
CA PRO A 250 11.70 -3.37 -5.85
C PRO A 250 11.23 -4.80 -6.13
N VAL A 251 12.15 -5.75 -6.07
CA VAL A 251 11.84 -7.18 -6.10
C VAL A 251 11.84 -7.73 -4.67
N ILE A 252 12.83 -7.30 -3.85
CA ILE A 252 12.89 -7.61 -2.43
C ILE A 252 13.24 -6.31 -1.69
N ARG A 253 12.47 -5.99 -0.67
CA ARG A 253 12.76 -4.86 0.23
C ARG A 253 12.66 -5.26 1.70
N LEU A 254 13.30 -4.51 2.57
CA LEU A 254 13.45 -4.85 3.98
C LEU A 254 12.11 -5.03 4.71
N ALA A 255 11.07 -4.26 4.33
CA ALA A 255 9.74 -4.42 4.91
C ALA A 255 9.14 -5.81 4.66
N GLU A 256 9.41 -6.44 3.52
CA GLU A 256 8.98 -7.81 3.24
C GLU A 256 9.64 -8.81 4.20
N LEU A 257 10.93 -8.65 4.48
CA LEU A 257 11.64 -9.50 5.44
C LEU A 257 11.08 -9.31 6.85
N TYR A 258 10.76 -8.07 7.25
CA TYR A 258 10.14 -7.79 8.55
C TYR A 258 8.79 -8.50 8.70
N LEU A 259 7.96 -8.43 7.67
CA LEU A 259 6.64 -9.07 7.66
C LEU A 259 6.75 -10.60 7.62
N SER A 260 7.69 -11.14 6.85
CA SER A 260 7.96 -12.58 6.80
C SER A 260 8.47 -13.12 8.14
N TYR A 261 9.37 -12.39 8.80
CA TYR A 261 9.82 -12.69 10.16
C TYR A 261 8.66 -12.65 11.16
N ALA A 262 7.86 -11.58 11.13
CA ALA A 262 6.72 -11.42 12.03
C ALA A 262 5.71 -12.56 11.86
N GLU A 263 5.32 -12.90 10.63
CA GLU A 263 4.38 -13.98 10.35
C GLU A 263 4.92 -15.33 10.83
N ALA A 264 6.19 -15.63 10.56
CA ALA A 264 6.82 -16.87 10.99
C ALA A 264 6.92 -16.98 12.54
N CYS A 265 7.27 -15.88 13.21
CA CYS A 265 7.31 -15.82 14.66
C CYS A 265 5.94 -16.02 15.31
N ILE A 266 4.91 -15.36 14.75
CA ILE A 266 3.51 -15.49 15.22
C ILE A 266 3.01 -16.93 15.03
N ALA A 267 3.33 -17.54 13.89
CA ALA A 267 2.92 -18.91 13.58
C ALA A 267 3.62 -19.96 14.47
N TYR A 268 4.91 -19.77 14.76
CA TYR A 268 5.67 -20.62 15.67
C TYR A 268 5.21 -20.47 17.12
N ASN A 269 5.00 -19.26 17.58
CA ASN A 269 4.39 -18.87 18.89
C ASN A 269 4.99 -19.58 20.13
N LYS A 270 6.30 -19.84 20.15
CA LYS A 270 7.05 -20.46 21.24
C LYS A 270 8.36 -19.72 21.51
N ASP A 271 8.98 -19.97 22.63
CA ASP A 271 10.34 -19.56 22.98
C ASP A 271 10.59 -18.05 22.87
N GLY A 272 9.55 -17.23 23.07
CA GLY A 272 9.62 -15.74 22.99
C GLY A 272 9.72 -15.23 21.54
N TYR A 273 9.42 -16.05 20.52
CA TYR A 273 9.40 -15.59 19.12
C TYR A 273 8.24 -14.63 18.86
N LEU A 274 7.09 -14.87 19.47
CA LEU A 274 5.90 -14.04 19.28
C LEU A 274 6.22 -12.55 19.52
N GLU A 275 6.77 -12.22 20.68
CA GLU A 275 7.11 -10.85 21.06
C GLU A 275 8.14 -10.24 20.12
N LYS A 276 9.14 -11.02 19.68
CA LYS A 276 10.15 -10.57 18.73
C LYS A 276 9.56 -10.28 17.36
N GLY A 277 8.63 -11.11 16.90
CA GLY A 277 7.89 -10.89 15.65
C GLY A 277 7.04 -9.63 15.71
N MET A 278 6.34 -9.42 16.83
CA MET A 278 5.52 -8.22 17.02
C MET A 278 6.33 -6.93 16.98
N VAL A 279 7.56 -6.91 17.49
CA VAL A 279 8.45 -5.74 17.38
C VAL A 279 8.70 -5.35 15.91
N LYS A 280 8.96 -6.31 15.02
CA LYS A 280 9.19 -6.00 13.59
C LYS A 280 7.88 -5.61 12.88
N LEU A 281 6.76 -6.19 13.23
CA LEU A 281 5.44 -5.80 12.73
C LEU A 281 5.10 -4.35 13.12
N ASP A 282 5.32 -4.02 14.39
CA ASP A 282 5.05 -2.68 14.91
C ASP A 282 5.95 -1.61 14.27
N ARG A 283 7.18 -1.94 13.86
CA ARG A 283 8.05 -1.03 13.08
C ARG A 283 7.45 -0.65 11.72
N ILE A 284 6.81 -1.60 11.03
CA ILE A 284 6.10 -1.31 9.76
C ILE A 284 4.92 -0.37 10.02
N ARG A 285 4.17 -0.62 11.10
CA ARG A 285 3.02 0.21 11.49
C ARG A 285 3.46 1.63 11.89
N GLU A 286 4.50 1.75 12.69
CA GLU A 286 5.08 3.03 13.11
C GLU A 286 5.50 3.88 11.89
N ARG A 287 6.24 3.30 10.94
CA ARG A 287 6.61 3.96 9.68
C ARG A 287 5.37 4.43 8.91
N ALA A 288 4.27 3.68 8.96
CA ALA A 288 2.98 4.03 8.35
C ALA A 288 2.18 5.06 9.17
N GLY A 289 2.71 5.57 10.29
CA GLY A 289 2.03 6.53 11.16
C GLY A 289 0.94 5.90 12.03
N LEU A 290 1.02 4.60 12.28
CA LEU A 290 0.06 3.86 13.10
C LEU A 290 0.66 3.48 14.46
N LEU A 291 -0.21 3.33 15.45
CA LEU A 291 0.16 2.77 16.75
C LEU A 291 0.51 1.28 16.62
N SER A 292 1.20 0.73 17.63
CA SER A 292 1.45 -0.71 17.75
C SER A 292 0.15 -1.51 17.63
N VAL A 293 0.26 -2.79 17.28
CA VAL A 293 -0.92 -3.68 17.27
C VAL A 293 -1.62 -3.63 18.62
N LYS A 294 -0.88 -3.77 19.72
CA LYS A 294 -1.44 -3.76 21.08
C LYS A 294 -2.19 -2.46 21.38
N ASP A 295 -1.61 -1.32 21.02
CA ASP A 295 -2.22 -0.02 21.34
C ASP A 295 -3.41 0.33 20.44
N SER A 296 -3.44 -0.13 19.22
CA SER A 296 -4.61 -0.01 18.34
C SER A 296 -5.73 -0.96 18.80
N TRP A 297 -5.40 -2.26 18.94
CA TRP A 297 -6.40 -3.30 19.12
C TRP A 297 -7.03 -3.35 20.53
N LYS A 298 -6.45 -2.72 21.55
CA LYS A 298 -7.11 -2.58 22.85
C LYS A 298 -8.44 -1.82 22.79
N ASN A 299 -8.61 -0.98 21.75
CA ASN A 299 -9.80 -0.15 21.51
C ASN A 299 -10.72 -0.71 20.43
N ALA A 300 -10.44 -1.89 19.87
CA ALA A 300 -11.27 -2.53 18.86
C ALA A 300 -12.61 -3.02 19.44
N LYS A 301 -13.60 -3.27 18.57
CA LYS A 301 -14.85 -3.93 18.97
C LYS A 301 -14.59 -5.31 19.58
N ASN A 302 -13.59 -6.02 19.05
CA ASN A 302 -13.09 -7.30 19.59
C ASN A 302 -11.64 -7.08 20.08
N PRO A 303 -11.42 -6.58 21.31
CA PRO A 303 -10.12 -6.09 21.73
C PRO A 303 -9.09 -7.19 21.94
N ILE A 304 -7.82 -6.88 21.63
CA ILE A 304 -6.66 -7.69 21.99
C ILE A 304 -5.87 -6.90 23.04
N VAL A 305 -5.94 -7.36 24.28
CA VAL A 305 -5.24 -6.74 25.42
C VAL A 305 -3.92 -7.44 25.76
N SER A 306 -3.73 -8.67 25.27
CA SER A 306 -2.52 -9.46 25.41
C SER A 306 -2.26 -10.23 24.12
N TYR A 307 -0.99 -10.47 23.81
CA TYR A 307 -0.62 -11.36 22.71
C TYR A 307 -0.78 -12.84 23.06
N GLU A 308 -0.76 -13.17 24.37
CA GLU A 308 -0.97 -14.55 24.86
C GLU A 308 -2.33 -15.08 24.40
N GLY A 309 -2.34 -16.29 23.86
CA GLY A 309 -3.54 -16.94 23.33
C GLY A 309 -3.98 -16.47 21.93
N ASN A 310 -3.35 -15.40 21.38
CA ASN A 310 -3.69 -14.86 20.06
C ASN A 310 -2.68 -15.21 18.96
N GLY A 311 -1.58 -15.89 19.29
CA GLY A 311 -0.59 -16.38 18.34
C GLY A 311 -0.95 -17.76 17.76
N GLY A 312 -0.06 -18.30 16.90
CA GLY A 312 -0.25 -19.58 16.19
C GLY A 312 -1.00 -19.40 14.87
N LEU A 313 -0.99 -20.44 14.03
CA LEU A 313 -1.53 -20.40 12.65
C LEU A 313 -2.98 -19.91 12.54
N ASN A 314 -3.79 -20.20 13.53
CA ASN A 314 -5.22 -19.84 13.56
C ASN A 314 -5.50 -18.74 14.56
N GLY A 315 -4.46 -18.09 15.09
CA GLY A 315 -4.61 -17.00 16.05
C GLY A 315 -4.95 -15.68 15.35
N LYS A 316 -5.57 -14.76 16.10
CA LYS A 316 -5.96 -13.43 15.58
C LYS A 316 -4.75 -12.63 15.08
N LEU A 317 -3.57 -12.79 15.70
CA LEU A 317 -2.36 -12.11 15.26
C LEU A 317 -1.89 -12.56 13.86
N THR A 318 -2.19 -13.80 13.47
CA THR A 318 -1.89 -14.28 12.11
C THR A 318 -2.78 -13.60 11.07
N GLU A 319 -4.05 -13.35 11.37
CA GLU A 319 -4.90 -12.55 10.49
C GLU A 319 -4.38 -11.11 10.37
N ILE A 320 -3.96 -10.51 11.50
CA ILE A 320 -3.44 -9.15 11.54
C ILE A 320 -2.16 -9.00 10.72
N VAL A 321 -1.16 -9.88 10.90
CA VAL A 321 0.09 -9.79 10.14
C VAL A 321 -0.12 -10.01 8.65
N ARG A 322 -1.06 -10.89 8.26
CA ARG A 322 -1.41 -11.12 6.86
C ARG A 322 -2.12 -9.92 6.26
N GLN A 323 -3.03 -9.29 7.00
CA GLN A 323 -3.66 -8.04 6.54
C GLN A 323 -2.61 -6.93 6.40
N GLU A 324 -1.71 -6.77 7.38
CA GLU A 324 -0.60 -5.81 7.31
C GLU A 324 0.27 -6.06 6.07
N ARG A 325 0.60 -7.34 5.79
CA ARG A 325 1.35 -7.75 4.60
C ARG A 325 0.61 -7.37 3.31
N MET A 326 -0.69 -7.65 3.21
CA MET A 326 -1.49 -7.32 2.02
C MET A 326 -1.55 -5.82 1.76
N ILE A 327 -1.61 -4.99 2.82
CA ILE A 327 -1.63 -3.54 2.69
C ILE A 327 -0.23 -3.06 2.30
N GLU A 328 0.79 -3.44 3.06
CA GLU A 328 2.16 -2.94 2.89
C GLU A 328 2.75 -3.31 1.53
N LEU A 329 2.49 -4.53 1.06
CA LEU A 329 3.02 -5.05 -0.21
C LEU A 329 2.00 -4.97 -1.36
N TYR A 330 0.96 -4.14 -1.21
CA TYR A 330 -0.02 -3.90 -2.27
C TYR A 330 0.66 -3.60 -3.60
N LEU A 331 0.28 -4.32 -4.68
CA LEU A 331 0.85 -4.23 -6.04
C LEU A 331 2.34 -4.58 -6.19
N GLU A 332 2.99 -5.17 -5.21
CA GLU A 332 4.40 -5.60 -5.32
C GLU A 332 4.54 -7.09 -5.70
N GLN A 333 3.45 -7.76 -6.04
CA GLN A 333 3.41 -9.18 -6.47
C GLN A 333 3.91 -10.16 -5.39
N GLN A 334 3.80 -9.78 -4.11
CA GLN A 334 4.25 -10.57 -2.96
C GLN A 334 3.10 -11.28 -2.21
N ASN A 335 1.87 -11.14 -2.69
CA ASN A 335 0.66 -11.69 -2.06
C ASN A 335 -0.03 -12.72 -2.95
#